data_4c09f25a907057dabe86309b7b84437a
#
_entry.id   4c09f25a907057dabe86309b7b84437a
#
_cell.length_a   1.000
_cell.length_b   1.000
_cell.length_c   1.000
_cell.angle_alpha   90.00
_cell.angle_beta   90.00
_cell.angle_gamma   90.00
#
_symmetry.space_group_name_H-M   'P 1'
#
loop_
_entity.id
_entity.type
_entity.pdbx_description
1 polymer ?
#
loop_
_entity_poly.entity_id
_entity_poly.type
_entity_poly.pdbx_seq_one_letter_code
_entity_poly.pdbx_strand_id
1 'polypeptide(L)'
;MPPKDAERLVEEALSRASSDDKRVLLTFGAPWCGWCHRLHDWMAQPEIAAILDRDFIVAQVDIDRMTGGKDVMKRYRPDSRGGIPWYVMLDSRGKSLATADGPKGNIGYPYKPEEIDHFLATVKGQAHRIDAAQLDRLRKSLEENAERIRKQLGR
;
A
#
# COMPACT_ATOMS: atom_id res chain seq x y z
N MET A 1 8.02 -6.72 -19.19
CA MET A 1 6.55 -6.62 -19.13
C MET A 1 6.07 -7.01 -17.73
N PRO A 2 5.20 -6.19 -17.12
CA PRO A 2 4.63 -6.60 -15.85
C PRO A 2 3.81 -7.88 -16.04
N PRO A 3 3.81 -8.77 -15.05
CA PRO A 3 3.00 -9.99 -15.13
C PRO A 3 1.52 -9.60 -15.20
N LYS A 4 0.78 -10.26 -16.10
CA LYS A 4 -0.67 -10.06 -16.22
C LYS A 4 -1.47 -10.94 -15.26
N ASP A 5 -0.78 -11.85 -14.57
CA ASP A 5 -1.36 -12.78 -13.63
C ASP A 5 -1.06 -12.33 -12.20
N ALA A 6 -2.11 -12.09 -11.43
CA ALA A 6 -1.98 -11.58 -10.07
C ALA A 6 -1.33 -12.59 -9.12
N GLU A 7 -1.62 -13.88 -9.28
CA GLU A 7 -0.99 -14.92 -8.47
C GLU A 7 0.52 -14.92 -8.65
N ARG A 8 0.96 -14.83 -9.90
CA ARG A 8 2.38 -14.81 -10.23
C ARG A 8 3.06 -13.56 -9.68
N LEU A 9 2.39 -12.41 -9.77
CA LEU A 9 2.90 -11.16 -9.19
C LEU A 9 3.16 -11.33 -7.70
N VAL A 10 2.20 -11.92 -6.98
CA VAL A 10 2.32 -12.14 -5.54
C VAL A 10 3.47 -13.12 -5.24
N GLU A 11 3.55 -14.23 -5.98
CA GLU A 11 4.62 -15.21 -5.81
C GLU A 11 6.01 -14.58 -6.00
N GLU A 12 6.17 -13.77 -7.04
CA GLU A 12 7.43 -13.08 -7.30
C GLU A 12 7.77 -12.09 -6.19
N ALA A 13 6.77 -11.34 -5.69
CA ALA A 13 6.96 -10.40 -4.60
C ALA A 13 7.38 -11.12 -3.33
N LEU A 14 6.74 -12.24 -3.00
CA LEU A 14 7.08 -13.03 -1.82
C LEU A 14 8.49 -13.63 -1.92
N SER A 15 8.87 -14.11 -3.10
CA SER A 15 10.21 -14.64 -3.33
C SER A 15 11.29 -13.56 -3.10
N ARG A 16 11.05 -12.36 -3.64
CA ARG A 16 11.96 -11.23 -3.42
C ARG A 16 12.02 -10.82 -1.97
N ALA A 17 10.88 -10.79 -1.29
CA ALA A 17 10.82 -10.46 0.13
C ALA A 17 11.62 -11.46 0.96
N SER A 18 11.52 -12.74 0.65
CA SER A 18 12.28 -13.79 1.32
C SER A 18 13.79 -13.59 1.11
N SER A 19 14.22 -13.32 -0.12
CA SER A 19 15.64 -13.13 -0.44
C SER A 19 16.22 -11.88 0.23
N ASP A 20 15.44 -10.81 0.34
CA ASP A 20 15.92 -9.51 0.80
C ASP A 20 15.59 -9.24 2.28
N ASP A 21 14.96 -10.20 2.96
CA ASP A 21 14.50 -10.06 4.34
C ASP A 21 13.59 -8.84 4.50
N LYS A 22 12.55 -8.81 3.68
CA LYS A 22 11.57 -7.71 3.65
C LYS A 22 10.16 -8.24 3.79
N ARG A 23 9.21 -7.33 3.98
CA ARG A 23 7.76 -7.60 3.89
C ARG A 23 7.28 -7.24 2.50
N VAL A 24 6.10 -7.72 2.13
CA VAL A 24 5.42 -7.29 0.90
C VAL A 24 4.36 -6.26 1.28
N LEU A 25 4.38 -5.11 0.62
CA LEU A 25 3.29 -4.13 0.68
C LEU A 25 2.52 -4.29 -0.62
N LEU A 26 1.40 -5.01 -0.53
CA LEU A 26 0.59 -5.36 -1.68
C LEU A 26 -0.61 -4.41 -1.74
N THR A 27 -0.68 -3.61 -2.79
CA THR A 27 -1.79 -2.66 -2.99
C THR A 27 -2.74 -3.18 -4.06
N PHE A 28 -4.02 -2.84 -3.91
CA PHE A 28 -5.06 -3.22 -4.85
C PHE A 28 -5.73 -1.97 -5.40
N GLY A 29 -5.88 -1.92 -6.71
CA GLY A 29 -6.46 -0.77 -7.38
C GLY A 29 -7.05 -1.15 -8.73
N ALA A 30 -7.53 -0.13 -9.45
CA ALA A 30 -8.11 -0.29 -10.77
C ALA A 30 -7.82 0.96 -11.61
N PRO A 31 -7.84 0.83 -12.96
CA PRO A 31 -7.52 1.96 -13.85
C PRO A 31 -8.45 3.17 -13.71
N TRP A 32 -9.70 2.93 -13.34
CA TRP A 32 -10.72 3.98 -13.20
C TRP A 32 -10.67 4.70 -11.84
N CYS A 33 -9.85 4.22 -10.92
CA CYS A 33 -9.83 4.70 -9.54
C CYS A 33 -8.81 5.83 -9.38
N GLY A 34 -9.28 7.07 -9.25
CA GLY A 34 -8.42 8.24 -9.08
C GLY A 34 -7.58 8.20 -7.81
N TRP A 35 -8.17 7.75 -6.69
CA TRP A 35 -7.43 7.64 -5.42
C TRP A 35 -6.37 6.55 -5.48
N CYS A 36 -6.59 5.49 -6.26
CA CYS A 36 -5.59 4.45 -6.49
C CYS A 36 -4.37 5.02 -7.22
N HIS A 37 -4.61 5.86 -8.23
CA HIS A 37 -3.53 6.54 -8.95
C HIS A 37 -2.75 7.48 -8.03
N ARG A 38 -3.43 8.20 -7.16
CA ARG A 38 -2.76 9.08 -6.18
C ARG A 38 -1.85 8.28 -5.27
N LEU A 39 -2.32 7.13 -4.77
CA LEU A 39 -1.52 6.28 -3.90
C LEU A 39 -0.30 5.72 -4.64
N HIS A 40 -0.52 5.20 -5.85
CA HIS A 40 0.56 4.66 -6.67
C HIS A 40 1.61 5.73 -6.96
N ASP A 41 1.18 6.92 -7.38
CA ASP A 41 2.08 8.01 -7.72
C ASP A 41 2.87 8.48 -6.50
N TRP A 42 2.24 8.54 -5.34
CA TRP A 42 2.94 8.91 -4.11
C TRP A 42 4.02 7.89 -3.76
N MET A 43 3.68 6.59 -3.81
CA MET A 43 4.64 5.52 -3.50
C MET A 43 5.78 5.45 -4.54
N ALA A 44 5.55 5.95 -5.75
CA ALA A 44 6.54 5.96 -6.82
C ALA A 44 7.47 7.18 -6.79
N GLN A 45 7.17 8.20 -5.97
CA GLN A 45 8.09 9.33 -5.82
C GLN A 45 9.44 8.81 -5.33
N PRO A 46 10.56 9.26 -5.92
CA PRO A 46 11.89 8.68 -5.63
C PRO A 46 12.22 8.60 -4.14
N GLU A 47 11.95 9.66 -3.40
CA GLU A 47 12.23 9.70 -1.96
C GLU A 47 11.37 8.72 -1.17
N ILE A 48 10.09 8.65 -1.51
CA ILE A 48 9.14 7.76 -0.82
C ILE A 48 9.47 6.30 -1.16
N ALA A 49 9.69 6.02 -2.43
CA ALA A 49 10.06 4.68 -2.89
C ALA A 49 11.34 4.19 -2.20
N ALA A 50 12.34 5.07 -2.06
CA ALA A 50 13.60 4.71 -1.40
C ALA A 50 13.40 4.36 0.07
N ILE A 51 12.52 5.10 0.77
CA ILE A 51 12.22 4.80 2.18
C ILE A 51 11.49 3.46 2.30
N LEU A 52 10.42 3.29 1.53
CA LEU A 52 9.62 2.06 1.59
C LEU A 52 10.45 0.83 1.20
N ASP A 53 11.34 0.98 0.22
CA ASP A 53 12.18 -0.11 -0.27
C ASP A 53 13.13 -0.68 0.80
N ARG A 54 13.39 0.07 1.87
CA ARG A 54 14.23 -0.44 2.94
C ARG A 54 13.64 -1.69 3.60
N ASP A 55 12.32 -1.76 3.73
CA ASP A 55 11.65 -2.85 4.43
C ASP A 55 10.58 -3.56 3.62
N PHE A 56 10.19 -3.02 2.47
CA PHE A 56 9.06 -3.55 1.71
C PHE A 56 9.39 -3.79 0.25
N ILE A 57 8.85 -4.88 -0.27
CA ILE A 57 8.67 -5.07 -1.71
C ILE A 57 7.26 -4.53 -2.00
N VAL A 58 7.18 -3.45 -2.74
CA VAL A 58 5.91 -2.83 -3.09
C VAL A 58 5.42 -3.44 -4.40
N ALA A 59 4.22 -3.98 -4.38
CA ALA A 59 3.60 -4.58 -5.56
C ALA A 59 2.15 -4.13 -5.66
N GLN A 60 1.65 -3.96 -6.89
CA GLN A 60 0.30 -3.49 -7.14
C GLN A 60 -0.46 -4.51 -7.97
N VAL A 61 -1.66 -4.87 -7.50
CA VAL A 61 -2.59 -5.72 -8.22
C VAL A 61 -3.67 -4.85 -8.83
N ASP A 62 -3.82 -4.95 -10.15
CA ASP A 62 -4.94 -4.34 -10.88
C ASP A 62 -6.07 -5.38 -10.88
N ILE A 63 -7.14 -5.09 -10.13
CA ILE A 63 -8.22 -6.07 -9.95
C ILE A 63 -9.08 -6.24 -11.19
N ASP A 64 -8.99 -5.32 -12.15
CA ASP A 64 -9.77 -5.40 -13.38
C ASP A 64 -9.00 -6.02 -14.54
N ARG A 65 -7.70 -5.68 -14.69
CA ARG A 65 -6.90 -6.10 -15.84
C ARG A 65 -6.09 -7.36 -15.61
N MET A 66 -5.65 -7.59 -14.38
CA MET A 66 -4.85 -8.78 -14.08
C MET A 66 -5.73 -10.00 -13.90
N THR A 67 -5.36 -11.10 -14.56
CA THR A 67 -6.01 -12.39 -14.36
C THR A 67 -5.89 -12.77 -12.88
N GLY A 68 -7.01 -13.12 -12.27
CA GLY A 68 -7.04 -13.51 -10.87
C GLY A 68 -6.93 -12.36 -9.88
N GLY A 69 -6.95 -11.10 -10.34
CA GLY A 69 -6.81 -9.94 -9.46
C GLY A 69 -7.87 -9.88 -8.38
N LYS A 70 -9.12 -10.10 -8.74
CA LYS A 70 -10.23 -10.11 -7.76
C LYS A 70 -10.13 -11.28 -6.79
N ASP A 71 -9.68 -12.44 -7.27
CA ASP A 71 -9.52 -13.63 -6.42
C ASP A 71 -8.41 -13.42 -5.39
N VAL A 72 -7.29 -12.82 -5.78
CA VAL A 72 -6.20 -12.49 -4.87
C VAL A 72 -6.67 -11.50 -3.82
N MET A 73 -7.39 -10.46 -4.23
CA MET A 73 -7.96 -9.48 -3.30
C MET A 73 -8.88 -10.17 -2.29
N LYS A 74 -9.76 -11.05 -2.77
CA LYS A 74 -10.70 -11.78 -1.93
C LYS A 74 -10.01 -12.69 -0.92
N ARG A 75 -8.86 -13.24 -1.28
CA ARG A 75 -8.06 -14.08 -0.37
C ARG A 75 -7.63 -13.30 0.86
N TYR A 76 -7.15 -12.08 0.68
CA TYR A 76 -6.66 -11.26 1.78
C TYR A 76 -7.74 -10.39 2.41
N ARG A 77 -8.86 -10.23 1.73
CA ARG A 77 -9.98 -9.40 2.16
C ARG A 77 -11.29 -10.15 1.89
N PRO A 78 -11.54 -11.22 2.67
CA PRO A 78 -12.74 -12.06 2.45
C PRO A 78 -14.05 -11.29 2.64
N ASP A 79 -14.05 -10.29 3.52
CA ASP A 79 -15.16 -9.35 3.66
C ASP A 79 -14.90 -8.18 2.73
N SER A 80 -15.45 -8.24 1.51
CA SER A 80 -15.18 -7.27 0.46
C SER A 80 -15.93 -5.94 0.64
N ARG A 81 -16.24 -5.57 1.86
CA ARG A 81 -16.82 -4.26 2.15
C ARG A 81 -15.74 -3.19 2.09
N GLY A 82 -16.10 -2.07 1.51
CA GLY A 82 -15.20 -0.98 1.33
C GLY A 82 -14.56 -1.00 -0.04
N GLY A 83 -13.98 0.10 -0.41
CA GLY A 83 -13.48 0.34 -1.75
C GLY A 83 -12.00 0.08 -1.91
N ILE A 84 -11.49 0.61 -2.98
CA ILE A 84 -10.07 0.67 -3.31
C ILE A 84 -9.65 2.15 -3.34
N PRO A 85 -8.39 2.50 -3.12
CA PRO A 85 -7.28 1.55 -2.90
C PRO A 85 -7.39 0.85 -1.56
N TRP A 86 -6.82 -0.34 -1.48
CA TRP A 86 -6.68 -1.09 -0.24
C TRP A 86 -5.32 -1.77 -0.26
N TYR A 87 -4.70 -1.97 0.90
CA TYR A 87 -3.42 -2.66 0.96
C TYR A 87 -3.40 -3.70 2.06
N VAL A 88 -2.48 -4.66 1.90
CA VAL A 88 -2.14 -5.62 2.93
C VAL A 88 -0.61 -5.73 2.99
N MET A 89 -0.08 -5.84 4.19
CA MET A 89 1.33 -6.11 4.41
C MET A 89 1.48 -7.59 4.74
N LEU A 90 2.34 -8.28 3.99
CA LEU A 90 2.54 -9.72 4.12
C LEU A 90 3.95 -10.00 4.59
N ASP A 91 4.12 -11.07 5.39
CA ASP A 91 5.46 -11.61 5.61
C ASP A 91 5.91 -12.38 4.37
N SER A 92 7.15 -12.88 4.37
CA SER A 92 7.71 -13.57 3.20
C SER A 92 7.03 -14.91 2.89
N ARG A 93 6.16 -15.38 3.77
CA ARG A 93 5.38 -16.61 3.57
C ARG A 93 3.95 -16.31 3.10
N GLY A 94 3.61 -15.03 2.96
CA GLY A 94 2.28 -14.62 2.52
C GLY A 94 1.26 -14.44 3.62
N LYS A 95 1.69 -14.46 4.89
CA LYS A 95 0.79 -14.23 6.02
C LYS A 95 0.48 -12.74 6.14
N SER A 96 -0.80 -12.41 6.29
CA SER A 96 -1.25 -11.03 6.52
C SER A 96 -0.81 -10.54 7.90
N LEU A 97 -0.09 -9.42 7.93
CA LEU A 97 0.42 -8.81 9.15
C LEU A 97 -0.32 -7.53 9.52
N ALA A 98 -0.74 -6.76 8.53
CA ALA A 98 -1.44 -5.50 8.73
C ALA A 98 -2.19 -5.15 7.45
N THR A 99 -3.26 -4.38 7.58
CA THR A 99 -4.06 -3.98 6.42
C THR A 99 -4.45 -2.50 6.48
N ALA A 100 -5.06 -2.03 5.40
CA ALA A 100 -5.62 -0.68 5.31
C ALA A 100 -6.88 -0.50 6.17
N ASP A 101 -7.38 -1.55 6.80
CA ASP A 101 -8.58 -1.46 7.60
C ASP A 101 -8.25 -0.88 8.98
N GLY A 102 -8.60 0.38 9.17
CA GLY A 102 -8.47 1.07 10.46
C GLY A 102 -9.74 0.95 11.28
N PRO A 103 -9.82 1.69 12.40
CA PRO A 103 -10.99 1.63 13.29
C PRO A 103 -12.31 1.99 12.60
N LYS A 104 -12.25 2.79 11.55
CA LYS A 104 -13.44 3.22 10.79
C LYS A 104 -13.54 2.54 9.42
N GLY A 105 -12.76 1.51 9.17
CA GLY A 105 -12.73 0.78 7.90
C GLY A 105 -11.54 1.13 7.04
N ASN A 106 -11.64 0.86 5.75
CA ASN A 106 -10.56 1.09 4.81
C ASN A 106 -10.17 2.57 4.77
N ILE A 107 -8.89 2.86 5.02
CA ILE A 107 -8.38 4.23 4.97
C ILE A 107 -8.20 4.74 3.53
N GLY A 108 -8.15 3.84 2.55
CA GLY A 108 -7.90 4.22 1.16
C GLY A 108 -6.56 4.90 0.98
N TYR A 109 -6.53 6.01 0.24
CA TYR A 109 -5.36 6.89 0.20
C TYR A 109 -5.28 7.65 1.54
N PRO A 110 -4.15 7.60 2.27
CA PRO A 110 -4.05 8.25 3.58
C PRO A 110 -4.09 9.78 3.44
N TYR A 111 -5.21 10.36 3.79
CA TYR A 111 -5.48 11.78 3.57
C TYR A 111 -5.89 12.48 4.88
N LYS A 112 -6.83 11.91 5.62
CA LYS A 112 -7.24 12.46 6.91
C LYS A 112 -6.20 12.13 7.98
N PRO A 113 -6.10 12.93 9.05
CA PRO A 113 -5.10 12.69 10.11
C PRO A 113 -5.13 11.25 10.65
N GLU A 114 -6.31 10.72 10.93
CA GLU A 114 -6.44 9.35 11.45
C GLU A 114 -6.03 8.28 10.42
N GLU A 115 -6.21 8.57 9.13
CA GLU A 115 -5.77 7.68 8.06
C GLU A 115 -4.25 7.67 7.92
N ILE A 116 -3.64 8.85 8.02
CA ILE A 116 -2.18 8.99 8.00
C ILE A 116 -1.58 8.26 9.20
N ASP A 117 -2.18 8.45 10.38
CA ASP A 117 -1.73 7.77 11.60
C ASP A 117 -1.79 6.26 11.44
N HIS A 118 -2.89 5.73 10.88
CA HIS A 118 -3.03 4.28 10.68
C HIS A 118 -1.98 3.75 9.72
N PHE A 119 -1.79 4.41 8.57
CA PHE A 119 -0.80 3.99 7.59
C PHE A 119 0.59 3.92 8.21
N LEU A 120 0.99 5.00 8.91
CA LEU A 120 2.31 5.06 9.53
C LEU A 120 2.47 4.04 10.66
N ALA A 121 1.42 3.76 11.40
CA ALA A 121 1.45 2.74 12.43
C ALA A 121 1.68 1.34 11.81
N THR A 122 1.04 1.04 10.68
CA THR A 122 1.27 -0.25 10.00
C THR A 122 2.68 -0.34 9.45
N VAL A 123 3.21 0.74 8.86
CA VAL A 123 4.59 0.78 8.37
C VAL A 123 5.56 0.56 9.53
N LYS A 124 5.40 1.33 10.61
CA LYS A 124 6.26 1.25 11.78
C LYS A 124 6.24 -0.15 12.40
N GLY A 125 5.05 -0.75 12.48
CA GLY A 125 4.89 -2.06 13.08
C GLY A 125 5.61 -3.17 12.34
N GLN A 126 5.83 -3.02 11.03
CA GLN A 126 6.45 -4.05 10.20
C GLN A 126 7.86 -3.68 9.74
N ALA A 127 8.32 -2.48 10.02
CA ALA A 127 9.64 -2.00 9.62
C ALA A 127 10.70 -2.38 10.65
N HIS A 128 11.90 -2.63 10.17
CA HIS A 128 13.06 -2.79 11.06
C HIS A 128 14.28 -1.99 10.57
N ARG A 129 14.24 -1.46 9.36
CA ARG A 129 15.30 -0.61 8.80
C ARG A 129 14.88 0.84 8.66
N ILE A 130 13.60 1.09 8.42
CA ILE A 130 13.05 2.44 8.34
C ILE A 130 13.12 3.06 9.75
N ASP A 131 13.82 4.17 9.87
CA ASP A 131 14.03 4.83 11.16
C ASP A 131 12.97 5.92 11.45
N ALA A 132 13.05 6.51 12.63
CA ALA A 132 12.10 7.54 13.07
C ALA A 132 12.10 8.77 12.15
N ALA A 133 13.27 9.17 11.68
CA ALA A 133 13.39 10.33 10.77
C ALA A 133 12.70 10.04 9.43
N GLN A 134 12.86 8.82 8.93
CA GLN A 134 12.21 8.41 7.69
C GLN A 134 10.69 8.29 7.84
N LEU A 135 10.22 7.75 8.97
CA LEU A 135 8.79 7.74 9.27
C LEU A 135 8.21 9.15 9.32
N ASP A 136 8.94 10.08 9.94
CA ASP A 136 8.54 11.49 9.99
C ASP A 136 8.51 12.10 8.58
N ARG A 137 9.44 11.72 7.74
CA ARG A 137 9.48 12.18 6.35
C ARG A 137 8.25 11.68 5.55
N LEU A 138 7.86 10.44 5.76
CA LEU A 138 6.62 9.90 5.15
C LEU A 138 5.41 10.70 5.64
N ARG A 139 5.34 10.96 6.94
CA ARG A 139 4.23 11.74 7.53
C ARG A 139 4.14 13.13 6.92
N LYS A 140 5.25 13.85 6.85
CA LYS A 140 5.27 15.20 6.31
C LYS A 140 4.84 15.24 4.85
N SER A 141 5.28 14.26 4.06
CA SER A 141 4.88 14.14 2.66
C SER A 141 3.37 13.96 2.53
N LEU A 142 2.79 13.06 3.34
CA LEU A 142 1.34 12.83 3.32
C LEU A 142 0.56 14.05 3.80
N GLU A 143 1.06 14.76 4.82
CA GLU A 143 0.41 15.97 5.32
C GLU A 143 0.45 17.09 4.28
N GLU A 144 1.56 17.27 3.59
CA GLU A 144 1.67 18.24 2.51
C GLU A 144 0.72 17.92 1.36
N ASN A 145 0.62 16.63 0.99
CA ASN A 145 -0.31 16.20 -0.04
C ASN A 145 -1.76 16.40 0.41
N ALA A 146 -2.06 16.14 1.67
CA ALA A 146 -3.40 16.35 2.23
C ALA A 146 -3.81 17.82 2.11
N GLU A 147 -2.88 18.74 2.37
CA GLU A 147 -3.13 20.16 2.23
C GLU A 147 -3.47 20.54 0.79
N ARG A 148 -2.70 20.04 -0.16
CA ARG A 148 -2.95 20.27 -1.59
C ARG A 148 -4.29 19.69 -2.03
N ILE A 149 -4.61 18.48 -1.54
CA ILE A 149 -5.88 17.81 -1.87
C ILE A 149 -7.06 18.62 -1.35
N ARG A 150 -6.98 19.10 -0.10
CA ARG A 150 -8.04 19.95 0.48
C ARG A 150 -8.30 21.18 -0.38
N LYS A 151 -7.24 21.83 -0.84
CA LYS A 151 -7.36 22.99 -1.73
C LYS A 151 -8.01 22.62 -3.07
N GLN A 152 -7.62 21.50 -3.65
CA GLN A 152 -8.21 21.03 -4.92
C GLN A 152 -9.69 20.70 -4.77
N LEU A 153 -10.10 20.22 -3.60
CA LEU A 153 -11.50 19.90 -3.33
C LEU A 153 -12.31 21.13 -2.89
N GLY A 154 -11.68 22.30 -2.81
CA GLY A 154 -12.35 23.54 -2.44
C GLY A 154 -12.68 23.64 -0.95
N ARG A 155 -11.87 23.03 -0.10
CA ARG A 155 -12.11 22.96 1.36
C ARG A 155 -10.95 23.45 2.19
#